data_6295f262ee62d4eee6363d4b9a5c9a09
#
_entry.id   6295f262ee62d4eee6363d4b9a5c9a09
#
_cell.length_a   1.000
_cell.length_b   1.000
_cell.length_c   1.000
_cell.angle_alpha   90.00
_cell.angle_beta   90.00
_cell.angle_gamma   90.00
#
_symmetry.space_group_name_H-M   'P 1'
#
loop_
_entity.id
_entity.type
_entity.pdbx_description
1 polymer ?
#
loop_
_entity_poly.entity_id
_entity_poly.type
_entity_poly.pdbx_seq_one_letter_code
_entity_poly.pdbx_strand_id
1 'polypeptide(L)'
;MKTFQCFILSLFLCGTLPAHAVLTIEIMGAGENQIPIAIVPLAGDTKLAQSIAEVVSADLARSGLFRLVEAAGKFPHEPSEVVYDDWVGVDALLIGSVKVLPNGRAEAKIRLLDAVKRTELFGQAVSAKEDQLRAIGHRIADLIYEKLTGDAGVFSTRIAYVNRKGKINRLVVADSDGYGEQSILSINEPIMSPDWSPDGSHIAYVSFEQNHAVVYAQSLLTKQRKILADFRGSNSAPAWAPDGKTLAIVLTRDDSSQIYLVQPDGSNLRRLTFGGGIDTEPNFSPDGQYLLFTSNRGGSAQIYRIPVAGGAAERQTFEGGNNFSPRYSPDGKSFVFAHFSNGKFYIATQDFQSKQMQLLSDGGWEKKPSFSPNGKLVLFATEAQGRGILATVSSDGRVKQRMFPQDGDIREPTWGPFLKQ
;
A
#
# COMPACT_ATOMS: atom_id res chain seq x y z
N MET A 1 32.32 -0.73 70.61
CA MET A 1 32.72 -0.07 69.36
C MET A 1 31.97 -0.77 68.22
N LYS A 2 30.90 -0.17 67.70
CA LYS A 2 30.09 -0.73 66.57
C LYS A 2 30.36 0.20 65.41
N THR A 3 30.95 -0.34 64.34
CA THR A 3 31.24 0.34 63.11
C THR A 3 29.97 0.29 62.23
N PHE A 4 29.47 1.45 61.85
CA PHE A 4 28.36 1.66 60.94
C PHE A 4 28.94 1.69 59.50
N GLN A 5 28.57 0.74 58.66
CA GLN A 5 28.82 0.76 57.21
C GLN A 5 27.69 1.47 56.49
N CYS A 6 27.99 2.62 55.90
CA CYS A 6 27.10 3.30 54.97
C CYS A 6 27.10 2.62 53.60
N PHE A 7 25.97 2.06 53.17
CA PHE A 7 25.74 1.58 51.81
C PHE A 7 25.22 2.75 50.95
N ILE A 8 26.03 3.21 50.00
CA ILE A 8 25.60 4.17 48.97
C ILE A 8 24.92 3.38 47.85
N LEU A 9 23.60 3.54 47.73
CA LEU A 9 22.79 2.96 46.65
C LEU A 9 22.83 3.92 45.44
N SER A 10 23.67 3.58 44.44
CA SER A 10 23.71 4.33 43.16
C SER A 10 22.49 3.97 42.32
N LEU A 11 21.57 4.92 42.20
CA LEU A 11 20.40 4.81 41.33
C LEU A 11 20.84 5.06 39.87
N PHE A 12 21.01 3.98 39.08
CA PHE A 12 21.19 4.08 37.63
C PHE A 12 19.83 4.48 36.99
N LEU A 13 19.72 5.73 36.58
CA LEU A 13 18.64 6.19 35.71
C LEU A 13 18.92 5.66 34.30
N CYS A 14 18.36 4.50 33.95
CA CYS A 14 18.28 4.05 32.56
C CYS A 14 17.31 4.97 31.80
N GLY A 15 17.84 5.96 31.09
CA GLY A 15 17.08 6.70 30.09
C GLY A 15 16.68 5.77 28.97
N THR A 16 15.40 5.46 28.86
CA THR A 16 14.83 4.75 27.70
C THR A 16 14.89 5.68 26.50
N LEU A 17 15.87 5.48 25.63
CA LEU A 17 15.82 6.04 24.28
C LEU A 17 14.59 5.46 23.56
N PRO A 18 13.79 6.27 22.84
CA PRO A 18 12.73 5.74 22.02
C PRO A 18 13.35 4.84 20.94
N ALA A 19 13.14 3.53 21.04
CA ALA A 19 13.47 2.62 19.97
C ALA A 19 12.58 2.95 18.78
N HIS A 20 13.16 3.54 17.73
CA HIS A 20 12.49 3.69 16.46
C HIS A 20 12.25 2.29 15.91
N ALA A 21 10.99 2.00 15.72
CA ALA A 21 10.53 0.73 15.22
C ALA A 21 11.01 0.53 13.77
N VAL A 22 11.99 -0.34 13.57
CA VAL A 22 12.45 -0.73 12.23
C VAL A 22 11.56 -1.86 11.73
N LEU A 23 10.80 -1.60 10.65
CA LEU A 23 10.06 -2.62 9.95
C LEU A 23 11.07 -3.57 9.29
N THR A 24 10.98 -4.86 9.56
CA THR A 24 11.83 -5.86 8.87
C THR A 24 11.14 -6.24 7.57
N ILE A 25 11.82 -6.02 6.43
CA ILE A 25 11.33 -6.39 5.10
C ILE A 25 12.18 -7.55 4.58
N GLU A 26 11.53 -8.65 4.26
CA GLU A 26 12.12 -9.80 3.57
C GLU A 26 11.78 -9.72 2.08
N ILE A 27 12.77 -9.71 1.19
CA ILE A 27 12.60 -9.70 -0.27
C ILE A 27 13.00 -11.08 -0.81
N MET A 28 12.12 -11.70 -1.61
CA MET A 28 12.37 -12.99 -2.26
C MET A 28 12.13 -12.87 -3.76
N GLY A 29 12.98 -13.52 -4.58
CA GLY A 29 12.75 -13.66 -6.02
C GLY A 29 13.21 -12.45 -6.86
N ALA A 30 14.31 -11.78 -6.48
CA ALA A 30 14.92 -10.76 -7.33
C ALA A 30 15.21 -11.32 -8.74
N GLY A 31 14.73 -10.64 -9.79
CA GLY A 31 14.86 -11.09 -11.19
C GLY A 31 16.32 -11.09 -11.69
N GLU A 32 16.61 -11.94 -12.68
CA GLU A 32 17.95 -12.05 -13.31
C GLU A 32 18.39 -10.75 -14.03
N ASN A 33 17.44 -9.86 -14.38
CA ASN A 33 17.68 -8.64 -15.17
C ASN A 33 17.46 -7.36 -14.34
N GLN A 34 18.07 -7.29 -13.15
CA GLN A 34 18.01 -6.07 -12.34
C GLN A 34 18.92 -4.97 -12.92
N ILE A 35 18.46 -3.72 -12.88
CA ILE A 35 19.23 -2.53 -13.26
C ILE A 35 20.24 -2.23 -12.17
N PRO A 36 21.57 -2.32 -12.43
CA PRO A 36 22.59 -1.96 -11.46
C PRO A 36 22.59 -0.45 -11.22
N ILE A 37 22.35 -0.01 -10.01
CA ILE A 37 22.32 1.41 -9.63
C ILE A 37 23.18 1.66 -8.39
N ALA A 38 23.96 2.74 -8.42
CA ALA A 38 24.67 3.23 -7.23
C ALA A 38 23.99 4.50 -6.71
N ILE A 39 23.74 4.52 -5.41
CA ILE A 39 23.19 5.67 -4.69
C ILE A 39 24.31 6.25 -3.84
N VAL A 40 24.89 7.36 -4.30
CA VAL A 40 25.95 8.07 -3.56
C VAL A 40 25.28 8.88 -2.44
N PRO A 41 25.78 8.81 -1.20
CA PRO A 41 25.33 9.71 -0.14
C PRO A 41 25.44 11.17 -0.59
N LEU A 42 24.39 11.95 -0.42
CA LEU A 42 24.35 13.34 -0.86
C LEU A 42 25.37 14.20 -0.10
N ALA A 43 25.93 15.23 -0.74
CA ALA A 43 26.73 16.23 -0.04
C ALA A 43 25.90 17.05 0.94
N GLY A 44 26.50 17.59 2.00
CA GLY A 44 25.85 18.48 2.96
C GLY A 44 25.74 17.88 4.35
N ASP A 45 24.61 18.07 5.03
CA ASP A 45 24.42 17.51 6.37
C ASP A 45 24.41 15.96 6.30
N THR A 46 25.38 15.35 6.95
CA THR A 46 25.63 13.91 6.88
C THR A 46 24.43 13.09 7.33
N LYS A 47 23.71 13.52 8.37
CA LYS A 47 22.56 12.80 8.91
C LYS A 47 21.37 12.83 7.95
N LEU A 48 21.11 14.00 7.36
CA LEU A 48 20.05 14.16 6.36
C LEU A 48 20.37 13.37 5.09
N ALA A 49 21.61 13.48 4.61
CA ALA A 49 22.10 12.81 3.42
C ALA A 49 21.98 11.27 3.52
N GLN A 50 22.42 10.73 4.65
CA GLN A 50 22.36 9.30 4.91
C GLN A 50 20.90 8.82 5.01
N SER A 51 20.04 9.53 5.75
CA SER A 51 18.61 9.16 5.88
C SER A 51 17.89 9.14 4.54
N ILE A 52 18.15 10.12 3.65
CA ILE A 52 17.55 10.14 2.31
C ILE A 52 18.08 8.98 1.45
N ALA A 53 19.39 8.75 1.43
CA ALA A 53 20.00 7.69 0.64
C ALA A 53 19.53 6.28 1.07
N GLU A 54 19.35 6.05 2.38
CA GLU A 54 18.80 4.80 2.92
C GLU A 54 17.38 4.55 2.43
N VAL A 55 16.50 5.57 2.43
CA VAL A 55 15.12 5.44 1.94
C VAL A 55 15.11 5.16 0.44
N VAL A 56 15.88 5.92 -0.36
CA VAL A 56 15.97 5.70 -1.81
C VAL A 56 16.43 4.28 -2.12
N SER A 57 17.49 3.84 -1.44
CA SER A 57 18.05 2.49 -1.63
C SER A 57 17.04 1.41 -1.26
N ALA A 58 16.37 1.54 -0.11
CA ALA A 58 15.36 0.58 0.34
C ALA A 58 14.17 0.49 -0.63
N ASP A 59 13.68 1.62 -1.14
CA ASP A 59 12.58 1.67 -2.09
C ASP A 59 12.92 0.99 -3.42
N LEU A 60 14.06 1.35 -3.99
CA LEU A 60 14.49 0.76 -5.26
C LEU A 60 14.76 -0.74 -5.13
N ALA A 61 15.45 -1.18 -4.06
CA ALA A 61 15.65 -2.59 -3.78
C ALA A 61 14.32 -3.35 -3.63
N ARG A 62 13.36 -2.74 -2.91
CA ARG A 62 12.03 -3.31 -2.68
C ARG A 62 11.22 -3.51 -3.97
N SER A 63 11.45 -2.71 -5.00
CA SER A 63 10.80 -2.92 -6.30
C SER A 63 11.21 -4.24 -6.98
N GLY A 64 12.37 -4.80 -6.58
CA GLY A 64 12.96 -5.99 -7.17
C GLY A 64 13.58 -5.76 -8.56
N LEU A 65 13.45 -4.55 -9.11
CA LEU A 65 13.96 -4.20 -10.45
C LEU A 65 15.39 -3.63 -10.42
N PHE A 66 15.90 -3.28 -9.22
CA PHE A 66 17.21 -2.66 -9.08
C PHE A 66 18.15 -3.51 -8.24
N ARG A 67 19.40 -3.58 -8.67
CA ARG A 67 20.51 -4.13 -7.91
C ARG A 67 21.37 -2.97 -7.40
N LEU A 68 21.36 -2.77 -6.09
CA LEU A 68 22.19 -1.73 -5.48
C LEU A 68 23.66 -2.10 -5.56
N VAL A 69 24.50 -1.17 -6.01
CA VAL A 69 25.95 -1.27 -6.06
C VAL A 69 26.54 -0.30 -5.06
N GLU A 70 27.42 -0.76 -4.19
CA GLU A 70 28.08 0.08 -3.19
C GLU A 70 29.01 1.11 -3.83
N ALA A 71 29.03 2.33 -3.30
CA ALA A 71 29.88 3.43 -3.77
C ALA A 71 31.40 3.22 -3.53
N ALA A 72 31.80 2.22 -2.77
CA ALA A 72 33.19 1.81 -2.50
C ALA A 72 34.12 2.99 -2.11
N GLY A 73 33.63 3.94 -1.32
CA GLY A 73 34.41 5.11 -0.86
C GLY A 73 34.54 6.24 -1.87
N LYS A 74 33.82 6.19 -2.99
CA LYS A 74 33.78 7.21 -4.03
C LYS A 74 32.51 8.05 -3.85
N PHE A 75 32.67 9.34 -3.64
CA PHE A 75 31.56 10.24 -3.29
C PHE A 75 31.53 11.48 -4.19
N PRO A 76 31.35 11.33 -5.54
CA PRO A 76 31.10 12.49 -6.39
C PRO A 76 29.74 13.10 -6.07
N HIS A 77 29.65 14.44 -6.05
CA HIS A 77 28.42 15.17 -5.80
C HIS A 77 27.98 16.03 -6.98
N GLU A 78 28.92 16.33 -7.90
CA GLU A 78 28.67 17.02 -9.16
C GLU A 78 29.14 16.16 -10.34
N PRO A 79 28.53 16.31 -11.53
CA PRO A 79 28.88 15.50 -12.71
C PRO A 79 30.37 15.61 -13.11
N SER A 80 30.99 16.77 -12.87
CA SER A 80 32.41 17.00 -13.15
C SER A 80 33.37 16.21 -12.26
N GLU A 81 32.91 15.71 -11.13
CA GLU A 81 33.70 14.91 -10.17
C GLU A 81 33.62 13.42 -10.49
N VAL A 82 32.74 13.00 -11.42
CA VAL A 82 32.50 11.59 -11.73
C VAL A 82 33.60 11.06 -12.62
N VAL A 83 34.39 10.11 -12.11
CA VAL A 83 35.32 9.29 -12.87
C VAL A 83 34.59 8.02 -13.29
N TYR A 84 34.02 8.00 -14.50
CA TYR A 84 33.15 6.92 -14.95
C TYR A 84 33.79 5.53 -14.94
N ASP A 85 35.12 5.46 -15.14
CA ASP A 85 35.85 4.19 -15.08
C ASP A 85 35.86 3.54 -13.70
N ASP A 86 35.49 4.30 -12.67
CA ASP A 86 35.30 3.80 -11.31
C ASP A 86 33.97 3.10 -11.10
N TRP A 87 33.00 3.24 -12.02
CA TRP A 87 31.63 2.74 -11.92
C TRP A 87 31.35 1.59 -12.90
N VAL A 88 32.34 0.75 -13.14
CA VAL A 88 32.17 -0.45 -14.01
C VAL A 88 31.12 -1.38 -13.37
N GLY A 89 30.13 -1.78 -14.19
CA GLY A 89 29.02 -2.65 -13.73
C GLY A 89 27.88 -1.89 -13.05
N VAL A 90 27.85 -0.56 -13.13
CA VAL A 90 26.77 0.33 -12.76
C VAL A 90 26.15 0.91 -14.01
N ASP A 91 24.82 0.82 -14.16
CA ASP A 91 24.09 1.42 -15.29
C ASP A 91 23.66 2.85 -14.97
N ALA A 92 23.24 3.10 -13.72
CA ALA A 92 22.78 4.40 -13.27
C ALA A 92 23.46 4.83 -11.96
N LEU A 93 23.75 6.13 -11.84
CA LEU A 93 24.42 6.72 -10.69
C LEU A 93 23.61 7.93 -10.17
N LEU A 94 23.15 7.86 -8.93
CA LEU A 94 22.54 9.00 -8.25
C LEU A 94 23.59 9.77 -7.45
N ILE A 95 23.71 11.08 -7.73
CA ILE A 95 24.57 12.02 -7.03
C ILE A 95 23.78 13.27 -6.64
N GLY A 96 24.35 14.12 -5.80
CA GLY A 96 23.75 15.42 -5.46
C GLY A 96 24.11 15.94 -4.08
N SER A 97 23.28 16.88 -3.59
CA SER A 97 23.48 17.53 -2.30
C SER A 97 22.15 17.77 -1.58
N VAL A 98 22.21 17.88 -0.25
CA VAL A 98 21.07 18.24 0.60
C VAL A 98 21.43 19.40 1.52
N LYS A 99 20.49 20.32 1.73
CA LYS A 99 20.63 21.44 2.66
C LYS A 99 19.32 21.75 3.35
N VAL A 100 19.40 22.31 4.56
CA VAL A 100 18.26 22.92 5.22
C VAL A 100 18.14 24.37 4.77
N LEU A 101 16.96 24.76 4.36
CA LEU A 101 16.62 26.12 3.96
C LEU A 101 16.20 26.96 5.20
N PRO A 102 16.32 28.31 5.15
CA PRO A 102 15.94 29.17 6.27
C PRO A 102 14.47 29.07 6.72
N ASN A 103 13.61 28.53 5.86
CA ASN A 103 12.18 28.33 6.15
C ASN A 103 11.88 26.96 6.83
N GLY A 104 12.89 26.24 7.32
CA GLY A 104 12.75 24.95 7.99
C GLY A 104 12.39 23.78 7.04
N ARG A 105 12.67 23.91 5.75
CA ARG A 105 12.54 22.83 4.76
C ARG A 105 13.91 22.28 4.43
N ALA A 106 13.99 20.97 4.23
CA ALA A 106 15.13 20.34 3.58
C ALA A 106 14.92 20.34 2.06
N GLU A 107 15.96 20.64 1.30
CA GLU A 107 15.99 20.56 -0.17
C GLU A 107 17.14 19.66 -0.60
N ALA A 108 16.81 18.59 -1.34
CA ALA A 108 17.78 17.73 -2.02
C ALA A 108 17.84 18.11 -3.49
N LYS A 109 19.01 18.47 -3.98
CA LYS A 109 19.31 18.64 -5.42
C LYS A 109 19.97 17.37 -5.90
N ILE A 110 19.33 16.67 -6.80
CA ILE A 110 19.77 15.36 -7.29
C ILE A 110 20.04 15.39 -8.79
N ARG A 111 20.95 14.55 -9.24
CA ARG A 111 21.21 14.22 -10.64
C ARG A 111 21.30 12.72 -10.80
N LEU A 112 20.60 12.19 -11.78
CA LEU A 112 20.73 10.80 -12.19
C LEU A 112 21.55 10.76 -13.48
N LEU A 113 22.61 9.98 -13.47
CA LEU A 113 23.52 9.83 -14.59
C LEU A 113 23.42 8.42 -15.17
N ASP A 114 23.48 8.30 -16.49
CA ASP A 114 23.74 7.03 -17.20
C ASP A 114 25.25 6.80 -17.17
N ALA A 115 25.70 5.82 -16.38
CA ALA A 115 27.13 5.57 -16.20
C ALA A 115 27.77 4.91 -17.42
N VAL A 116 26.97 4.21 -18.24
CA VAL A 116 27.43 3.56 -19.49
C VAL A 116 27.60 4.58 -20.61
N LYS A 117 26.57 5.42 -20.83
CA LYS A 117 26.60 6.46 -21.89
C LYS A 117 27.32 7.73 -21.45
N ARG A 118 27.66 7.87 -20.16
CA ARG A 118 28.32 9.05 -19.57
C ARG A 118 27.52 10.34 -19.77
N THR A 119 26.19 10.27 -19.61
CA THR A 119 25.26 11.39 -19.81
C THR A 119 24.35 11.59 -18.61
N GLU A 120 23.89 12.82 -18.42
CA GLU A 120 22.86 13.10 -17.42
C GLU A 120 21.48 12.68 -17.95
N LEU A 121 20.76 11.88 -17.17
CA LEU A 121 19.39 11.45 -17.46
C LEU A 121 18.37 12.49 -17.00
N PHE A 122 18.57 13.07 -15.81
CA PHE A 122 17.83 14.22 -15.30
C PHE A 122 18.53 14.85 -14.09
N GLY A 123 18.21 16.14 -13.83
CA GLY A 123 18.54 16.86 -12.60
C GLY A 123 17.30 17.53 -12.04
N GLN A 124 17.06 17.38 -10.73
CA GLN A 124 15.87 17.94 -10.06
C GLN A 124 16.12 18.31 -8.60
N ALA A 125 15.36 19.31 -8.11
CA ALA A 125 15.30 19.63 -6.69
C ALA A 125 14.01 19.06 -6.09
N VAL A 126 14.14 18.37 -4.96
CA VAL A 126 13.03 17.84 -4.16
C VAL A 126 13.08 18.45 -2.77
N SER A 127 11.97 18.98 -2.27
CA SER A 127 11.96 19.59 -0.95
C SER A 127 10.72 19.21 -0.14
N ALA A 128 10.94 18.97 1.16
CA ALA A 128 9.87 18.75 2.14
C ALA A 128 10.22 19.48 3.46
N LYS A 129 9.34 19.41 4.45
CA LYS A 129 9.68 19.84 5.80
C LYS A 129 10.84 18.99 6.34
N GLU A 130 11.67 19.55 7.20
CA GLU A 130 12.84 18.86 7.77
C GLU A 130 12.46 17.57 8.54
N ASP A 131 11.27 17.53 9.13
CA ASP A 131 10.72 16.35 9.81
C ASP A 131 10.15 15.28 8.84
N GLN A 132 10.15 15.55 7.53
CA GLN A 132 9.60 14.71 6.48
C GLN A 132 10.67 14.23 5.45
N LEU A 133 11.87 13.93 5.91
CA LEU A 133 12.98 13.49 5.03
C LEU A 133 12.66 12.25 4.23
N ARG A 134 11.88 11.33 4.80
CA ARG A 134 11.44 10.12 4.08
C ARG A 134 10.64 10.47 2.83
N ALA A 135 9.79 11.49 2.89
CA ALA A 135 9.03 11.94 1.72
C ALA A 135 9.97 12.43 0.59
N ILE A 136 11.12 13.03 0.92
CA ILE A 136 12.16 13.36 -0.07
C ILE A 136 12.73 12.10 -0.68
N GLY A 137 13.12 11.11 0.14
CA GLY A 137 13.66 9.82 -0.32
C GLY A 137 12.69 9.08 -1.24
N HIS A 138 11.43 8.91 -0.82
CA HIS A 138 10.38 8.27 -1.62
C HIS A 138 10.16 8.99 -2.97
N ARG A 139 10.14 10.33 -2.95
CA ARG A 139 9.99 11.10 -4.20
C ARG A 139 11.18 10.93 -5.14
N ILE A 140 12.39 10.91 -4.61
CA ILE A 140 13.61 10.63 -5.40
C ILE A 140 13.53 9.22 -6.00
N ALA A 141 13.15 8.23 -5.21
CA ALA A 141 12.97 6.85 -5.69
C ALA A 141 11.90 6.76 -6.80
N ASP A 142 10.76 7.48 -6.66
CA ASP A 142 9.73 7.56 -7.71
C ASP A 142 10.30 8.12 -9.02
N LEU A 143 11.07 9.21 -8.94
CA LEU A 143 11.67 9.84 -10.13
C LEU A 143 12.68 8.92 -10.83
N ILE A 144 13.52 8.21 -10.06
CA ILE A 144 14.47 7.23 -10.58
C ILE A 144 13.73 6.08 -11.24
N TYR A 145 12.73 5.53 -10.53
CA TYR A 145 11.92 4.42 -11.02
C TYR A 145 11.25 4.77 -12.34
N GLU A 146 10.56 5.92 -12.41
CA GLU A 146 9.89 6.38 -13.62
C GLU A 146 10.86 6.60 -14.77
N LYS A 147 12.02 7.22 -14.50
CA LYS A 147 13.02 7.50 -15.53
C LYS A 147 13.62 6.24 -16.15
N LEU A 148 13.86 5.21 -15.33
CA LEU A 148 14.55 4.00 -15.76
C LEU A 148 13.61 2.89 -16.24
N THR A 149 12.34 2.90 -15.83
CA THR A 149 11.37 1.85 -16.20
C THR A 149 10.28 2.34 -17.15
N GLY A 150 10.03 3.65 -17.20
CA GLY A 150 8.90 4.26 -17.93
C GLY A 150 7.56 4.20 -17.18
N ASP A 151 7.49 3.54 -16.03
CA ASP A 151 6.29 3.44 -15.20
C ASP A 151 6.37 4.40 -14.01
N ALA A 152 5.26 5.01 -13.60
CA ALA A 152 5.24 5.89 -12.43
C ALA A 152 5.64 5.14 -11.15
N GLY A 153 6.51 5.74 -10.32
CA GLY A 153 6.86 5.19 -9.01
C GLY A 153 5.69 5.27 -8.02
N VAL A 154 5.67 4.39 -7.02
CA VAL A 154 4.59 4.30 -6.03
C VAL A 154 5.09 4.47 -4.60
N PHE A 155 6.36 4.82 -4.41
CA PHE A 155 6.98 4.90 -3.09
C PHE A 155 6.44 6.05 -2.24
N SER A 156 6.06 7.18 -2.88
CA SER A 156 5.39 8.31 -2.21
C SER A 156 3.90 8.09 -1.93
N THR A 157 3.34 6.93 -2.27
CA THR A 157 1.93 6.62 -2.00
C THR A 157 1.74 6.11 -0.57
N ARG A 158 0.49 5.89 -0.17
CA ARG A 158 0.14 5.41 1.17
C ARG A 158 -0.66 4.13 1.10
N ILE A 159 -0.59 3.37 2.18
CA ILE A 159 -1.42 2.20 2.43
C ILE A 159 -2.30 2.43 3.66
N ALA A 160 -3.44 1.76 3.72
CA ALA A 160 -4.24 1.70 4.93
C ALA A 160 -4.54 0.23 5.28
N TYR A 161 -4.69 -0.04 6.58
CA TYR A 161 -4.97 -1.37 7.07
C TYR A 161 -5.55 -1.31 8.50
N VAL A 162 -6.10 -2.42 8.95
CA VAL A 162 -6.54 -2.59 10.33
C VAL A 162 -5.46 -3.33 11.11
N ASN A 163 -4.99 -2.74 12.21
CA ASN A 163 -4.07 -3.36 13.15
C ASN A 163 -4.81 -3.68 14.46
N ARG A 164 -4.90 -4.97 14.80
CA ARG A 164 -5.52 -5.45 16.02
C ARG A 164 -4.47 -5.81 17.08
N LYS A 165 -4.56 -5.16 18.24
CA LYS A 165 -3.73 -5.48 19.41
C LYS A 165 -4.62 -5.78 20.62
N GLY A 166 -4.71 -7.02 21.01
CA GLY A 166 -5.62 -7.46 22.04
C GLY A 166 -7.08 -7.19 21.67
N LYS A 167 -7.75 -6.31 22.42
CA LYS A 167 -9.15 -5.89 22.16
C LYS A 167 -9.23 -4.62 21.27
N ILE A 168 -8.11 -3.92 21.07
CA ILE A 168 -8.10 -2.64 20.36
C ILE A 168 -7.91 -2.89 18.87
N ASN A 169 -8.79 -2.36 18.05
CA ASN A 169 -8.68 -2.29 16.60
C ASN A 169 -8.32 -0.86 16.19
N ARG A 170 -7.31 -0.69 15.36
CA ARG A 170 -6.88 0.60 14.84
C ARG A 170 -6.98 0.60 13.32
N LEU A 171 -7.60 1.62 12.77
CA LEU A 171 -7.46 1.93 11.36
C LEU A 171 -6.20 2.78 11.21
N VAL A 172 -5.23 2.27 10.47
CA VAL A 172 -3.90 2.84 10.33
C VAL A 172 -3.68 3.28 8.89
N VAL A 173 -3.03 4.42 8.72
CA VAL A 173 -2.46 4.89 7.45
C VAL A 173 -0.95 4.96 7.63
N ALA A 174 -0.21 4.43 6.65
CA ALA A 174 1.26 4.43 6.64
C ALA A 174 1.80 4.74 5.24
N ASP A 175 3.10 5.00 5.12
CA ASP A 175 3.80 5.05 3.85
C ASP A 175 3.71 3.68 3.15
N SER A 176 3.95 3.62 1.85
CA SER A 176 3.81 2.39 1.05
C SER A 176 4.71 1.24 1.53
N ASP A 177 5.76 1.54 2.29
CA ASP A 177 6.66 0.59 2.93
C ASP A 177 6.24 0.19 4.36
N GLY A 178 5.08 0.71 4.83
CA GLY A 178 4.56 0.46 6.16
C GLY A 178 5.18 1.33 7.27
N TYR A 179 6.08 2.25 6.94
CA TYR A 179 6.65 3.17 7.91
C TYR A 179 5.69 4.33 8.22
N GLY A 180 5.92 5.04 9.34
CA GLY A 180 5.17 6.25 9.68
C GLY A 180 3.71 5.98 10.01
N GLU A 181 3.39 4.86 10.63
CA GLU A 181 2.04 4.49 11.05
C GLU A 181 1.30 5.63 11.78
N GLN A 182 0.17 6.03 11.25
CA GLN A 182 -0.74 6.99 11.86
C GLN A 182 -2.08 6.31 12.13
N SER A 183 -2.43 6.13 13.40
CA SER A 183 -3.76 5.66 13.78
C SER A 183 -4.78 6.78 13.54
N ILE A 184 -5.70 6.58 12.61
CA ILE A 184 -6.79 7.53 12.31
C ILE A 184 -8.06 7.22 13.10
N LEU A 185 -8.22 5.96 13.56
CA LEU A 185 -9.28 5.51 14.46
C LEU A 185 -8.72 4.43 15.38
N SER A 186 -9.15 4.44 16.66
CA SER A 186 -8.79 3.42 17.64
C SER A 186 -10.02 3.12 18.50
N ILE A 187 -10.56 1.90 18.39
CA ILE A 187 -11.78 1.44 19.08
C ILE A 187 -11.63 -0.03 19.51
N ASN A 188 -12.52 -0.49 20.39
CA ASN A 188 -12.52 -1.89 20.81
C ASN A 188 -13.30 -2.79 19.83
N GLU A 189 -14.26 -2.22 19.14
CA GLU A 189 -15.12 -2.93 18.20
C GLU A 189 -14.40 -3.18 16.87
N PRO A 190 -14.85 -4.15 16.07
CA PRO A 190 -14.24 -4.45 14.77
C PRO A 190 -14.30 -3.25 13.80
N ILE A 191 -13.23 -3.09 13.03
CA ILE A 191 -13.14 -2.21 11.86
C ILE A 191 -12.88 -3.11 10.66
N MET A 192 -13.58 -2.89 9.54
CA MET A 192 -13.46 -3.73 8.36
C MET A 192 -13.53 -2.91 7.06
N SER A 193 -13.02 -3.52 6.00
CA SER A 193 -13.18 -3.07 4.60
C SER A 193 -12.84 -1.60 4.37
N PRO A 194 -11.65 -1.12 4.77
CA PRO A 194 -11.23 0.22 4.41
C PRO A 194 -11.07 0.36 2.90
N ASP A 195 -11.50 1.49 2.36
CA ASP A 195 -11.37 1.82 0.93
C ASP A 195 -11.09 3.32 0.76
N TRP A 196 -10.11 3.64 -0.08
CA TRP A 196 -9.66 5.01 -0.31
C TRP A 196 -10.58 5.76 -1.27
N SER A 197 -10.86 7.03 -0.98
CA SER A 197 -11.41 7.93 -2.00
C SER A 197 -10.40 8.13 -3.14
N PRO A 198 -10.85 8.34 -4.39
CA PRO A 198 -9.97 8.46 -5.55
C PRO A 198 -8.95 9.61 -5.47
N ASP A 199 -9.24 10.63 -4.66
CA ASP A 199 -8.35 11.77 -4.41
C ASP A 199 -7.41 11.56 -3.22
N GLY A 200 -7.51 10.43 -2.50
CA GLY A 200 -6.71 10.10 -1.32
C GLY A 200 -7.03 10.93 -0.08
N SER A 201 -8.09 11.74 -0.10
CA SER A 201 -8.44 12.63 1.03
C SER A 201 -9.25 11.97 2.13
N HIS A 202 -9.96 10.88 1.81
CA HIS A 202 -10.85 10.15 2.74
C HIS A 202 -10.62 8.64 2.69
N ILE A 203 -10.99 7.98 3.78
CA ILE A 203 -11.14 6.51 3.83
C ILE A 203 -12.56 6.19 4.27
N ALA A 204 -13.25 5.37 3.47
CA ALA A 204 -14.50 4.72 3.85
C ALA A 204 -14.18 3.40 4.56
N TYR A 205 -14.94 3.04 5.59
CA TYR A 205 -14.75 1.79 6.34
C TYR A 205 -16.03 1.43 7.09
N VAL A 206 -16.10 0.18 7.53
CA VAL A 206 -17.16 -0.33 8.41
C VAL A 206 -16.69 -0.27 9.84
N SER A 207 -17.51 0.24 10.76
CA SER A 207 -17.29 0.22 12.20
C SER A 207 -18.50 -0.39 12.93
N PHE A 208 -18.22 -1.14 13.99
CA PHE A 208 -19.22 -1.75 14.85
C PHE A 208 -19.41 -1.04 16.20
N GLU A 209 -18.89 0.18 16.35
CA GLU A 209 -18.96 0.96 17.61
C GLU A 209 -20.36 1.29 18.08
N GLN A 210 -21.36 1.22 17.20
CA GLN A 210 -22.78 1.40 17.55
C GLN A 210 -23.52 0.07 17.81
N ASN A 211 -22.79 -1.04 18.08
CA ASN A 211 -23.31 -2.41 18.23
C ASN A 211 -23.94 -2.99 16.95
N HIS A 212 -23.79 -2.34 15.82
CA HIS A 212 -24.15 -2.82 14.49
C HIS A 212 -23.19 -2.25 13.45
N ALA A 213 -23.21 -2.82 12.25
CA ALA A 213 -22.34 -2.40 11.17
C ALA A 213 -22.80 -1.07 10.56
N VAL A 214 -21.98 -0.04 10.62
CA VAL A 214 -22.20 1.29 10.05
C VAL A 214 -21.03 1.63 9.13
N VAL A 215 -21.30 2.18 7.95
CA VAL A 215 -20.28 2.67 7.03
C VAL A 215 -20.00 4.14 7.30
N TYR A 216 -18.73 4.43 7.54
CA TYR A 216 -18.24 5.80 7.74
C TYR A 216 -17.31 6.21 6.59
N ALA A 217 -17.23 7.51 6.31
CA ALA A 217 -16.09 8.14 5.66
C ALA A 217 -15.38 9.05 6.64
N GLN A 218 -14.06 9.00 6.67
CA GLN A 218 -13.21 9.84 7.51
C GLN A 218 -12.24 10.64 6.67
N SER A 219 -12.21 11.96 6.88
CA SER A 219 -11.23 12.85 6.29
C SER A 219 -9.86 12.65 6.96
N LEU A 220 -8.81 12.47 6.17
CA LEU A 220 -7.45 12.34 6.66
C LEU A 220 -6.87 13.68 7.12
N LEU A 221 -7.35 14.79 6.54
CA LEU A 221 -6.89 16.13 6.87
C LEU A 221 -7.54 16.65 8.16
N THR A 222 -8.89 16.64 8.21
CA THR A 222 -9.65 17.22 9.33
C THR A 222 -9.95 16.22 10.44
N LYS A 223 -9.75 14.92 10.18
CA LYS A 223 -10.13 13.77 11.03
C LYS A 223 -11.63 13.68 11.31
N GLN A 224 -12.45 14.50 10.67
CA GLN A 224 -13.91 14.44 10.79
C GLN A 224 -14.44 13.16 10.16
N ARG A 225 -15.43 12.59 10.79
CA ARG A 225 -16.14 11.37 10.37
C ARG A 225 -17.57 11.71 9.96
N LYS A 226 -18.02 11.08 8.88
CA LYS A 226 -19.40 11.16 8.40
C LYS A 226 -19.96 9.77 8.21
N ILE A 227 -21.21 9.55 8.65
CA ILE A 227 -21.93 8.32 8.33
C ILE A 227 -22.34 8.37 6.86
N LEU A 228 -21.98 7.32 6.10
CA LEU A 228 -22.38 7.12 4.70
C LEU A 228 -23.57 6.18 4.58
N ALA A 229 -23.61 5.15 5.44
CA ALA A 229 -24.71 4.20 5.45
C ALA A 229 -24.96 3.67 6.87
N ASP A 230 -26.19 3.82 7.32
CA ASP A 230 -26.72 3.29 8.59
C ASP A 230 -28.17 2.85 8.34
N PHE A 231 -28.35 1.92 7.40
CA PHE A 231 -29.65 1.39 7.03
C PHE A 231 -29.97 0.15 7.87
N ARG A 232 -31.25 -0.20 7.95
CA ARG A 232 -31.69 -1.43 8.61
C ARG A 232 -30.97 -2.64 8.03
N GLY A 233 -30.46 -3.53 8.89
CA GLY A 233 -29.65 -4.69 8.53
C GLY A 233 -28.15 -4.39 8.59
N SER A 234 -27.35 -5.21 7.94
CA SER A 234 -25.90 -4.99 7.84
C SER A 234 -25.57 -3.98 6.76
N ASN A 235 -24.61 -3.09 7.05
CA ASN A 235 -24.05 -2.11 6.13
C ASN A 235 -22.55 -2.41 6.00
N SER A 236 -22.06 -2.79 4.84
CA SER A 236 -20.68 -3.30 4.71
C SER A 236 -20.03 -3.03 3.36
N ALA A 237 -18.75 -3.38 3.28
CA ALA A 237 -17.93 -3.40 2.09
C ALA A 237 -18.09 -2.14 1.18
N PRO A 238 -17.83 -0.93 1.70
CA PRO A 238 -17.85 0.26 0.86
C PRO A 238 -16.79 0.18 -0.22
N ALA A 239 -17.09 0.72 -1.39
CA ALA A 239 -16.13 0.92 -2.48
C ALA A 239 -16.42 2.23 -3.19
N TRP A 240 -15.41 3.09 -3.30
CA TRP A 240 -15.51 4.35 -4.02
C TRP A 240 -15.51 4.14 -5.53
N ALA A 241 -16.41 4.82 -6.22
CA ALA A 241 -16.31 4.96 -7.67
C ALA A 241 -15.16 5.94 -8.03
N PRO A 242 -14.53 5.79 -9.21
CA PRO A 242 -13.40 6.63 -9.62
C PRO A 242 -13.77 8.11 -9.78
N ASP A 243 -15.07 8.45 -9.91
CA ASP A 243 -15.56 9.83 -9.97
C ASP A 243 -15.58 10.54 -8.60
N GLY A 244 -15.41 9.78 -7.48
CA GLY A 244 -15.50 10.28 -6.11
C GLY A 244 -16.91 10.75 -5.68
N LYS A 245 -17.94 10.53 -6.53
CA LYS A 245 -19.32 11.00 -6.31
C LYS A 245 -20.29 9.87 -6.02
N THR A 246 -19.86 8.63 -6.21
CA THR A 246 -20.66 7.42 -6.00
C THR A 246 -19.88 6.44 -5.13
N LEU A 247 -20.59 5.73 -4.26
CA LEU A 247 -20.09 4.56 -3.55
C LEU A 247 -20.97 3.36 -3.87
N ALA A 248 -20.35 2.18 -3.97
CA ALA A 248 -21.03 0.92 -3.82
C ALA A 248 -20.97 0.50 -2.34
N ILE A 249 -22.08 0.02 -1.79
CA ILE A 249 -22.17 -0.53 -0.43
C ILE A 249 -22.98 -1.82 -0.46
N VAL A 250 -22.75 -2.68 0.51
CA VAL A 250 -23.53 -3.93 0.66
C VAL A 250 -24.54 -3.76 1.79
N LEU A 251 -25.81 -4.00 1.49
CA LEU A 251 -26.89 -3.95 2.47
C LEU A 251 -27.64 -5.28 2.53
N THR A 252 -28.05 -5.69 3.76
CA THR A 252 -28.89 -6.89 3.98
C THR A 252 -30.35 -6.54 4.26
N ARG A 253 -30.82 -5.36 3.84
CA ARG A 253 -32.15 -4.86 4.16
C ARG A 253 -33.30 -5.65 3.50
N ASP A 254 -33.03 -6.39 2.43
CA ASP A 254 -34.01 -7.12 1.62
C ASP A 254 -33.68 -8.63 1.63
N ASP A 255 -33.55 -9.22 2.82
CA ASP A 255 -33.35 -10.64 3.15
C ASP A 255 -31.99 -11.26 2.75
N SER A 256 -31.23 -10.65 1.85
CA SER A 256 -29.89 -11.10 1.47
C SER A 256 -28.96 -9.93 1.25
N SER A 257 -27.65 -10.19 1.33
CA SER A 257 -26.62 -9.18 1.04
C SER A 257 -26.62 -8.83 -0.44
N GLN A 258 -26.93 -7.59 -0.75
CA GLN A 258 -26.98 -7.07 -2.13
C GLN A 258 -26.20 -5.77 -2.24
N ILE A 259 -25.74 -5.44 -3.44
CA ILE A 259 -24.99 -4.23 -3.70
C ILE A 259 -25.93 -3.10 -4.06
N TYR A 260 -25.72 -1.96 -3.41
CA TYR A 260 -26.40 -0.71 -3.65
C TYR A 260 -25.41 0.36 -4.04
N LEU A 261 -25.84 1.31 -4.82
CA LEU A 261 -25.10 2.54 -5.11
C LEU A 261 -25.73 3.68 -4.32
N VAL A 262 -24.88 4.57 -3.79
CA VAL A 262 -25.27 5.69 -2.94
C VAL A 262 -24.31 6.85 -3.16
N GLN A 263 -24.77 8.09 -2.99
CA GLN A 263 -23.88 9.26 -2.96
C GLN A 263 -23.20 9.42 -1.58
N PRO A 264 -22.05 10.12 -1.48
CA PRO A 264 -21.35 10.34 -0.21
C PRO A 264 -22.16 11.09 0.86
N ASP A 265 -23.27 11.70 0.49
CA ASP A 265 -24.21 12.34 1.42
C ASP A 265 -25.34 11.41 1.90
N GLY A 266 -25.35 10.14 1.44
CA GLY A 266 -26.39 9.16 1.74
C GLY A 266 -27.61 9.24 0.81
N SER A 267 -27.64 10.18 -0.13
CA SER A 267 -28.73 10.33 -1.10
C SER A 267 -28.61 9.37 -2.29
N ASN A 268 -29.65 9.30 -3.10
CA ASN A 268 -29.72 8.52 -4.34
C ASN A 268 -29.42 7.02 -4.17
N LEU A 269 -29.84 6.43 -3.04
CA LEU A 269 -29.70 5.00 -2.80
C LEU A 269 -30.45 4.18 -3.84
N ARG A 270 -29.73 3.34 -4.59
CA ARG A 270 -30.28 2.51 -5.65
C ARG A 270 -29.69 1.10 -5.56
N ARG A 271 -30.56 0.08 -5.56
CA ARG A 271 -30.12 -1.32 -5.63
C ARG A 271 -29.55 -1.62 -7.01
N LEU A 272 -28.38 -2.28 -7.07
CA LEU A 272 -27.71 -2.66 -8.31
C LEU A 272 -27.85 -4.16 -8.61
N THR A 273 -27.68 -5.01 -7.57
CA THR A 273 -27.73 -6.47 -7.76
C THR A 273 -29.03 -7.04 -7.23
N PHE A 274 -29.49 -8.13 -7.90
CA PHE A 274 -30.72 -8.83 -7.61
C PHE A 274 -30.47 -10.34 -7.65
N GLY A 275 -31.25 -11.12 -6.92
CA GLY A 275 -31.19 -12.58 -6.89
C GLY A 275 -31.12 -13.13 -5.47
N GLY A 276 -31.07 -14.47 -5.35
CA GLY A 276 -31.09 -15.19 -4.06
C GLY A 276 -29.71 -15.43 -3.45
N GLY A 277 -28.63 -14.87 -4.02
CA GLY A 277 -27.27 -15.06 -3.51
C GLY A 277 -26.82 -13.91 -2.61
N ILE A 278 -25.68 -14.14 -1.96
CA ILE A 278 -24.92 -13.11 -1.23
C ILE A 278 -24.01 -12.42 -2.23
N ASP A 279 -24.20 -11.12 -2.45
CA ASP A 279 -23.36 -10.27 -3.27
C ASP A 279 -22.58 -9.31 -2.35
N THR A 280 -21.25 -9.33 -2.41
CA THR A 280 -20.38 -8.60 -1.51
C THR A 280 -19.07 -8.18 -2.16
N GLU A 281 -18.26 -7.36 -1.45
CA GLU A 281 -16.92 -6.94 -1.84
C GLU A 281 -16.87 -6.28 -3.24
N PRO A 282 -17.72 -5.26 -3.49
CA PRO A 282 -17.73 -4.55 -4.75
C PRO A 282 -16.41 -3.83 -5.01
N ASN A 283 -16.05 -3.69 -6.30
CA ASN A 283 -14.95 -2.86 -6.76
C ASN A 283 -15.24 -2.31 -8.16
N PHE A 284 -15.14 -1.00 -8.34
CA PHE A 284 -15.38 -0.34 -9.62
C PHE A 284 -14.24 -0.55 -10.62
N SER A 285 -14.59 -0.64 -11.89
CA SER A 285 -13.60 -0.50 -12.97
C SER A 285 -13.02 0.92 -12.99
N PRO A 286 -11.79 1.12 -13.50
CA PRO A 286 -11.15 2.45 -13.55
C PRO A 286 -11.95 3.49 -14.34
N ASP A 287 -12.73 3.07 -15.33
CA ASP A 287 -13.64 3.92 -16.12
C ASP A 287 -15.01 4.14 -15.45
N GLY A 288 -15.27 3.48 -14.32
CA GLY A 288 -16.54 3.58 -13.58
C GLY A 288 -17.74 2.89 -14.24
N GLN A 289 -17.56 2.20 -15.37
CA GLN A 289 -18.67 1.62 -16.13
C GLN A 289 -19.13 0.26 -15.59
N TYR A 290 -18.24 -0.47 -14.95
CA TYR A 290 -18.50 -1.82 -14.44
C TYR A 290 -18.13 -1.92 -12.96
N LEU A 291 -18.68 -2.97 -12.34
CA LEU A 291 -18.40 -3.34 -10.97
C LEU A 291 -18.10 -4.85 -10.91
N LEU A 292 -16.95 -5.21 -10.31
CA LEU A 292 -16.67 -6.58 -9.89
C LEU A 292 -17.20 -6.79 -8.48
N PHE A 293 -17.61 -8.03 -8.18
CA PHE A 293 -18.07 -8.42 -6.85
C PHE A 293 -17.97 -9.92 -6.63
N THR A 294 -17.94 -10.31 -5.37
CA THR A 294 -18.04 -11.70 -4.95
C THR A 294 -19.52 -12.10 -4.86
N SER A 295 -19.89 -13.24 -5.43
CA SER A 295 -21.25 -13.76 -5.34
C SER A 295 -21.29 -15.28 -5.26
N ASN A 296 -22.20 -15.81 -4.44
CA ASN A 296 -22.46 -17.25 -4.34
C ASN A 296 -23.73 -17.68 -5.13
N ARG A 297 -24.27 -16.84 -6.01
CA ARG A 297 -25.47 -17.10 -6.81
C ARG A 297 -25.39 -18.36 -7.68
N GLY A 298 -24.18 -18.82 -8.01
CA GLY A 298 -23.90 -20.04 -8.76
C GLY A 298 -23.53 -21.26 -7.87
N GLY A 299 -23.76 -21.19 -6.55
CA GLY A 299 -23.43 -22.20 -5.55
C GLY A 299 -22.22 -21.82 -4.70
N SER A 300 -21.00 -21.86 -5.24
CA SER A 300 -19.78 -21.39 -4.56
C SER A 300 -19.54 -19.90 -4.81
N ALA A 301 -18.78 -19.27 -3.91
CA ALA A 301 -18.40 -17.87 -4.07
C ALA A 301 -17.46 -17.69 -5.27
N GLN A 302 -17.84 -16.84 -6.21
CA GLN A 302 -17.09 -16.57 -7.43
C GLN A 302 -17.13 -15.07 -7.75
N ILE A 303 -16.25 -14.63 -8.62
CA ILE A 303 -16.21 -13.24 -9.07
C ILE A 303 -17.19 -13.04 -10.23
N TYR A 304 -18.02 -12.02 -10.11
CA TYR A 304 -18.97 -11.57 -11.11
C TYR A 304 -18.71 -10.13 -11.51
N ARG A 305 -19.11 -9.75 -12.71
CA ARG A 305 -19.04 -8.40 -13.26
C ARG A 305 -20.44 -7.96 -13.65
N ILE A 306 -20.79 -6.71 -13.35
CA ILE A 306 -22.09 -6.10 -13.72
C ILE A 306 -21.87 -4.67 -14.21
N PRO A 307 -22.62 -4.19 -15.25
CA PRO A 307 -22.62 -2.77 -15.61
C PRO A 307 -23.18 -1.91 -14.45
N VAL A 308 -22.55 -0.78 -14.15
CA VAL A 308 -23.01 0.18 -13.11
C VAL A 308 -24.38 0.75 -13.47
N ALA A 309 -24.71 0.86 -14.76
CA ALA A 309 -26.03 1.25 -15.22
C ALA A 309 -27.13 0.23 -14.89
N GLY A 310 -26.76 -0.99 -14.52
CA GLY A 310 -27.66 -2.14 -14.31
C GLY A 310 -27.59 -3.14 -15.46
N GLY A 311 -28.19 -4.30 -15.27
CA GLY A 311 -28.20 -5.39 -16.27
C GLY A 311 -27.89 -6.75 -15.67
N ALA A 312 -27.51 -7.72 -16.50
CA ALA A 312 -27.15 -9.07 -16.07
C ALA A 312 -25.74 -9.10 -15.48
N ALA A 313 -25.57 -9.85 -14.40
CA ALA A 313 -24.26 -10.13 -13.84
C ALA A 313 -23.62 -11.31 -14.56
N GLU A 314 -22.37 -11.15 -15.00
CA GLU A 314 -21.59 -12.16 -15.72
C GLU A 314 -20.52 -12.77 -14.83
N ARG A 315 -20.47 -14.10 -14.72
CA ARG A 315 -19.43 -14.81 -13.99
C ARG A 315 -18.08 -14.66 -14.68
N GLN A 316 -17.04 -14.31 -13.91
CA GLN A 316 -15.70 -14.11 -14.43
C GLN A 316 -14.74 -15.25 -14.05
N THR A 317 -14.91 -15.89 -12.89
CA THR A 317 -14.03 -16.99 -12.43
C THR A 317 -14.75 -18.33 -12.44
N PHE A 318 -14.05 -19.37 -12.89
CA PHE A 318 -14.59 -20.73 -13.05
C PHE A 318 -13.73 -21.78 -12.34
N GLU A 319 -12.49 -21.47 -12.02
CA GLU A 319 -11.53 -22.35 -11.37
C GLU A 319 -11.54 -22.19 -9.84
N GLY A 320 -11.15 -23.27 -9.14
CA GLY A 320 -11.08 -23.34 -7.69
C GLY A 320 -12.42 -23.51 -6.98
N GLY A 321 -12.37 -23.70 -5.66
CA GLY A 321 -13.56 -23.85 -4.84
C GLY A 321 -14.30 -22.55 -4.63
N ASN A 322 -13.57 -21.50 -4.28
CA ASN A 322 -14.11 -20.15 -4.02
C ASN A 322 -13.13 -19.06 -4.43
N ASN A 323 -13.66 -17.91 -4.83
CA ASN A 323 -12.91 -16.73 -5.21
C ASN A 323 -13.54 -15.48 -4.54
N PHE A 324 -12.72 -14.61 -3.93
CA PHE A 324 -13.17 -13.52 -3.09
C PHE A 324 -12.40 -12.22 -3.35
N SER A 325 -12.95 -11.09 -2.88
CA SER A 325 -12.29 -9.80 -2.79
C SER A 325 -11.64 -9.34 -4.09
N PRO A 326 -12.39 -9.22 -5.19
CA PRO A 326 -11.84 -8.82 -6.47
C PRO A 326 -11.41 -7.35 -6.45
N ARG A 327 -10.33 -7.02 -7.17
CA ARG A 327 -9.87 -5.65 -7.44
C ARG A 327 -9.41 -5.52 -8.88
N TYR A 328 -9.95 -4.54 -9.61
CA TYR A 328 -9.47 -4.20 -10.95
C TYR A 328 -8.02 -3.77 -10.93
N SER A 329 -7.26 -4.12 -11.97
CA SER A 329 -6.00 -3.45 -12.27
C SER A 329 -6.26 -1.99 -12.68
N PRO A 330 -5.32 -1.05 -12.42
CA PRO A 330 -5.52 0.36 -12.78
C PRO A 330 -5.73 0.62 -14.27
N ASP A 331 -5.24 -0.26 -15.13
CA ASP A 331 -5.45 -0.20 -16.59
C ASP A 331 -6.76 -0.87 -17.05
N GLY A 332 -7.50 -1.49 -16.14
CA GLY A 332 -8.77 -2.17 -16.41
C GLY A 332 -8.68 -3.47 -17.20
N LYS A 333 -7.47 -3.98 -17.51
CA LYS A 333 -7.28 -5.15 -18.35
C LYS A 333 -7.36 -6.47 -17.60
N SER A 334 -7.10 -6.44 -16.31
CA SER A 334 -7.10 -7.61 -15.44
C SER A 334 -7.72 -7.31 -14.07
N PHE A 335 -7.79 -8.29 -13.21
CA PHE A 335 -8.18 -8.13 -11.81
C PHE A 335 -7.43 -9.14 -10.94
N VAL A 336 -7.18 -8.77 -9.68
CA VAL A 336 -6.67 -9.68 -8.66
C VAL A 336 -7.78 -10.08 -7.71
N PHE A 337 -7.63 -11.25 -7.08
CA PHE A 337 -8.60 -11.81 -6.13
C PHE A 337 -7.93 -12.82 -5.20
N ALA A 338 -8.58 -13.14 -4.09
CA ALA A 338 -8.20 -14.24 -3.22
C ALA A 338 -8.83 -15.53 -3.75
N HIS A 339 -7.98 -16.47 -4.18
CA HIS A 339 -8.34 -17.76 -4.75
C HIS A 339 -8.21 -18.87 -3.71
N PHE A 340 -9.27 -19.59 -3.41
CA PHE A 340 -9.25 -20.72 -2.49
C PHE A 340 -9.21 -22.05 -3.25
N SER A 341 -8.13 -22.79 -3.07
CA SER A 341 -7.92 -24.10 -3.66
C SER A 341 -7.07 -24.98 -2.75
N ASN A 342 -7.36 -26.28 -2.68
CA ASN A 342 -6.59 -27.24 -1.89
C ASN A 342 -6.37 -26.84 -0.42
N GLY A 343 -7.38 -26.23 0.21
CA GLY A 343 -7.33 -25.82 1.61
C GLY A 343 -6.50 -24.55 1.90
N LYS A 344 -6.01 -23.84 0.88
CA LYS A 344 -5.22 -22.62 0.99
C LYS A 344 -5.84 -21.47 0.20
N PHE A 345 -5.57 -20.25 0.66
CA PHE A 345 -5.82 -19.06 -0.11
C PHE A 345 -4.54 -18.64 -0.83
N TYR A 346 -4.68 -18.20 -2.06
CA TYR A 346 -3.64 -17.63 -2.92
C TYR A 346 -4.10 -16.27 -3.39
N ILE A 347 -3.16 -15.37 -3.68
CA ILE A 347 -3.45 -14.21 -4.49
C ILE A 347 -3.30 -14.61 -5.95
N ALA A 348 -4.36 -14.42 -6.73
CA ALA A 348 -4.41 -14.75 -8.15
C ALA A 348 -4.76 -13.49 -8.96
N THR A 349 -4.29 -13.43 -10.18
CA THR A 349 -4.72 -12.46 -11.20
C THR A 349 -5.38 -13.17 -12.36
N GLN A 350 -6.31 -12.50 -13.03
CA GLN A 350 -6.94 -13.00 -14.26
C GLN A 350 -7.09 -11.85 -15.26
N ASP A 351 -6.69 -12.11 -16.50
CA ASP A 351 -6.87 -11.20 -17.62
C ASP A 351 -8.29 -11.29 -18.19
N PHE A 352 -8.92 -10.15 -18.49
CA PHE A 352 -10.31 -10.12 -19.00
C PHE A 352 -10.45 -10.67 -20.42
N GLN A 353 -9.44 -10.50 -21.24
CA GLN A 353 -9.51 -10.92 -22.66
C GLN A 353 -9.16 -12.38 -22.83
N SER A 354 -8.00 -12.82 -22.33
CA SER A 354 -7.54 -14.20 -22.45
C SER A 354 -8.22 -15.17 -21.48
N LYS A 355 -8.81 -14.65 -20.39
CA LYS A 355 -9.35 -15.41 -19.25
C LYS A 355 -8.29 -16.26 -18.52
N GLN A 356 -7.03 -16.08 -18.83
CA GLN A 356 -5.95 -16.80 -18.16
C GLN A 356 -5.81 -16.32 -16.72
N MET A 357 -5.78 -17.28 -15.80
CA MET A 357 -5.51 -17.07 -14.39
C MET A 357 -4.05 -17.42 -14.07
N GLN A 358 -3.42 -16.60 -13.25
CA GLN A 358 -2.08 -16.83 -12.73
C GLN A 358 -2.09 -16.70 -11.21
N LEU A 359 -1.47 -17.65 -10.50
CA LEU A 359 -1.19 -17.52 -9.07
C LEU A 359 0.04 -16.61 -8.89
N LEU A 360 -0.09 -15.59 -8.06
CA LEU A 360 1.00 -14.64 -7.77
C LEU A 360 1.76 -15.01 -6.49
N SER A 361 1.14 -15.76 -5.59
CA SER A 361 1.67 -16.08 -4.26
C SER A 361 1.79 -17.58 -4.02
N ASP A 362 2.41 -17.98 -2.89
CA ASP A 362 2.71 -19.39 -2.59
C ASP A 362 1.60 -20.10 -1.82
N GLY A 363 0.58 -19.37 -1.45
CA GLY A 363 -0.59 -19.88 -0.74
C GLY A 363 -0.42 -20.00 0.78
N GLY A 364 -1.48 -19.60 1.50
CA GLY A 364 -1.58 -19.58 2.96
C GLY A 364 -2.90 -18.97 3.39
N TRP A 365 -2.87 -17.99 4.30
CA TRP A 365 -4.01 -17.16 4.70
C TRP A 365 -4.04 -15.82 3.95
N GLU A 366 -3.84 -15.84 2.64
CA GLU A 366 -3.68 -14.67 1.79
C GLU A 366 -5.03 -14.07 1.38
N LYS A 367 -5.28 -12.82 1.75
CA LYS A 367 -6.59 -12.19 1.62
C LYS A 367 -6.49 -10.70 1.30
N LYS A 368 -7.61 -10.17 0.78
CA LYS A 368 -7.79 -8.72 0.55
C LYS A 368 -6.69 -8.12 -0.31
N PRO A 369 -6.49 -8.62 -1.54
CA PRO A 369 -5.52 -8.02 -2.44
C PRO A 369 -5.93 -6.62 -2.86
N SER A 370 -4.93 -5.74 -3.06
CA SER A 370 -5.11 -4.37 -3.57
C SER A 370 -3.93 -4.00 -4.45
N PHE A 371 -4.19 -3.55 -5.68
CA PHE A 371 -3.13 -3.07 -6.55
C PHE A 371 -2.51 -1.77 -6.04
N SER A 372 -1.20 -1.60 -6.27
CA SER A 372 -0.58 -0.28 -6.31
C SER A 372 -1.17 0.55 -7.46
N PRO A 373 -1.18 1.89 -7.38
CA PRO A 373 -1.83 2.71 -8.39
C PRO A 373 -1.17 2.67 -9.78
N ASN A 374 0.09 2.17 -9.88
CA ASN A 374 0.73 1.88 -11.17
C ASN A 374 0.47 0.44 -11.68
N GLY A 375 -0.22 -0.40 -10.90
CA GLY A 375 -0.53 -1.78 -11.27
C GLY A 375 0.64 -2.77 -11.21
N LYS A 376 1.82 -2.37 -10.73
CA LYS A 376 3.01 -3.22 -10.73
C LYS A 376 3.18 -4.09 -9.48
N LEU A 377 2.52 -3.70 -8.40
CA LEU A 377 2.54 -4.42 -7.13
C LEU A 377 1.12 -4.72 -6.66
N VAL A 378 0.96 -5.79 -5.91
CA VAL A 378 -0.27 -6.18 -5.22
C VAL A 378 0.04 -6.30 -3.73
N LEU A 379 -0.61 -5.48 -2.90
CA LEU A 379 -0.59 -5.55 -1.44
C LEU A 379 -1.67 -6.53 -0.97
N PHE A 380 -1.39 -7.34 0.04
CA PHE A 380 -2.35 -8.26 0.65
C PHE A 380 -2.01 -8.56 2.11
N ALA A 381 -2.97 -9.10 2.85
CA ALA A 381 -2.73 -9.64 4.18
C ALA A 381 -2.39 -11.12 4.08
N THR A 382 -1.37 -11.54 4.83
CA THR A 382 -1.00 -12.94 5.00
C THR A 382 -0.70 -13.23 6.47
N GLU A 383 -0.30 -14.44 6.79
CA GLU A 383 0.03 -14.83 8.15
C GLU A 383 1.49 -15.34 8.22
N ALA A 384 2.21 -14.88 9.23
CA ALA A 384 3.51 -15.40 9.60
C ALA A 384 3.60 -15.54 11.12
N GLN A 385 4.11 -16.67 11.59
CA GLN A 385 4.28 -16.95 13.03
C GLN A 385 2.99 -16.77 13.85
N GLY A 386 1.82 -17.12 13.26
CA GLY A 386 0.51 -16.99 13.90
C GLY A 386 -0.01 -15.56 14.03
N ARG A 387 0.54 -14.60 13.29
CA ARG A 387 0.09 -13.20 13.24
C ARG A 387 -0.14 -12.74 11.81
N GLY A 388 -1.16 -11.92 11.62
CA GLY A 388 -1.38 -11.23 10.36
C GLY A 388 -0.29 -10.20 10.09
N ILE A 389 0.25 -10.23 8.87
CA ILE A 389 1.24 -9.30 8.37
C ILE A 389 0.84 -8.77 7.01
N LEU A 390 1.47 -7.69 6.57
CA LEU A 390 1.39 -7.23 5.19
C LEU A 390 2.38 -8.00 4.31
N ALA A 391 1.97 -8.23 3.07
CA ALA A 391 2.87 -8.70 2.03
C ALA A 391 2.57 -7.98 0.71
N THR A 392 3.56 -7.88 -0.14
CA THR A 392 3.40 -7.45 -1.52
C THR A 392 3.97 -8.49 -2.47
N VAL A 393 3.40 -8.54 -3.65
CA VAL A 393 3.92 -9.34 -4.76
C VAL A 393 3.88 -8.50 -6.04
N SER A 394 4.88 -8.63 -6.90
CA SER A 394 4.82 -8.02 -8.24
C SER A 394 3.67 -8.61 -9.05
N SER A 395 3.08 -7.81 -9.95
CA SER A 395 1.93 -8.24 -10.76
C SER A 395 2.24 -9.42 -11.70
N ASP A 396 3.52 -9.73 -11.91
CA ASP A 396 4.02 -10.92 -12.63
C ASP A 396 4.36 -12.11 -11.69
N GLY A 397 4.21 -11.95 -10.37
CA GLY A 397 4.45 -12.98 -9.36
C GLY A 397 5.91 -13.25 -8.99
N ARG A 398 6.88 -12.51 -9.59
CA ARG A 398 8.31 -12.83 -9.44
C ARG A 398 8.91 -12.31 -8.14
N VAL A 399 8.57 -11.09 -7.74
CA VAL A 399 9.12 -10.44 -6.55
C VAL A 399 8.09 -10.48 -5.44
N LYS A 400 8.46 -11.04 -4.30
CA LYS A 400 7.60 -11.16 -3.12
C LYS A 400 8.26 -10.51 -1.92
N GLN A 401 7.46 -9.84 -1.11
CA GLN A 401 7.95 -9.18 0.11
C GLN A 401 6.99 -9.42 1.25
N ARG A 402 7.54 -9.54 2.45
CA ARG A 402 6.82 -9.59 3.71
C ARG A 402 7.22 -8.40 4.57
N MET A 403 6.25 -7.69 5.07
CA MET A 403 6.43 -6.55 5.98
C MET A 403 5.96 -6.96 7.37
N PHE A 404 6.91 -7.12 8.29
CA PHE A 404 6.61 -7.56 9.64
C PHE A 404 6.33 -6.36 10.53
N PRO A 405 5.09 -6.17 11.03
CA PRO A 405 4.80 -5.14 12.01
C PRO A 405 5.50 -5.49 13.31
N GLN A 406 5.89 -4.49 14.06
CA GLN A 406 6.47 -4.70 15.39
C GLN A 406 5.45 -5.30 16.36
N ASP A 407 4.16 -5.02 16.13
CA ASP A 407 3.12 -5.33 17.11
C ASP A 407 1.76 -5.48 16.43
N GLY A 408 0.90 -6.34 17.01
CA GLY A 408 -0.47 -6.54 16.56
C GLY A 408 -0.64 -7.59 15.45
N ASP A 409 -1.85 -7.66 14.93
CA ASP A 409 -2.35 -8.58 13.92
C ASP A 409 -2.95 -7.73 12.78
N ILE A 410 -2.30 -7.70 11.63
CA ILE A 410 -2.68 -6.85 10.51
C ILE A 410 -3.70 -7.55 9.62
N ARG A 411 -4.74 -6.80 9.24
CA ARG A 411 -5.83 -7.26 8.38
C ARG A 411 -6.31 -6.15 7.45
N GLU A 412 -7.10 -6.52 6.44
CA GLU A 412 -7.85 -5.60 5.58
C GLU A 412 -6.99 -4.50 4.93
N PRO A 413 -5.85 -4.83 4.30
CA PRO A 413 -5.03 -3.81 3.65
C PRO A 413 -5.70 -3.26 2.39
N THR A 414 -5.40 -1.99 2.09
CA THR A 414 -5.76 -1.34 0.84
C THR A 414 -4.68 -0.33 0.44
N TRP A 415 -4.34 -0.30 -0.84
CA TRP A 415 -3.37 0.65 -1.38
C TRP A 415 -4.09 1.94 -1.79
N GLY A 416 -3.55 3.10 -1.40
CA GLY A 416 -4.10 4.40 -1.76
C GLY A 416 -3.74 4.82 -3.19
N PRO A 417 -4.43 5.83 -3.71
CA PRO A 417 -4.16 6.39 -5.04
C PRO A 417 -2.86 7.19 -5.06
N PHE A 418 -2.42 7.59 -6.26
CA PHE A 418 -1.43 8.65 -6.38
C PHE A 418 -1.94 9.92 -5.71
N LEU A 419 -1.10 10.52 -4.86
CA LEU A 419 -1.43 11.81 -4.25
C LEU A 419 -1.29 12.91 -5.31
N LYS A 420 -2.33 13.72 -5.47
CA LYS A 420 -2.23 14.94 -6.31
C LYS A 420 -1.23 15.88 -5.65
N GLN A 421 -0.21 16.25 -6.40
CA GLN A 421 0.83 17.22 -6.00
C GLN A 421 0.26 18.63 -5.98
#